data_13c58eecc2663ca853a2d4115615bd75
#
_entry.id   13c58eecc2663ca853a2d4115615bd75
#
_cell.length_a   1.000
_cell.length_b   1.000
_cell.length_c   1.000
_cell.angle_alpha   90.00
_cell.angle_beta   90.00
_cell.angle_gamma   90.00
#
_symmetry.space_group_name_H-M   'P 1'
#
loop_
_entity.id
_entity.type
_entity.pdbx_description
1 polymer ?
#
loop_
_entity_poly.entity_id
_entity_poly.type
_entity_poly.pdbx_seq_one_letter_code
_entity_poly.pdbx_strand_id
1 'polypeptide(L)'
;MKLAYLDCASGISGDMTLAALVDAGVELAAIQAGIDSLGLPSCRLVASEVKRHGFRATHIKVEHEPEHAHRHLHQITDMIDGSRLSPRQKDLAKRIFTRLGEAEAKVHGTTIRKVHFHEVGAVDSIADIVGSAIGWDLLGVEKIVASPVPTGTGFIEIAHGRCSVPAPATAELLTGIPLATSNVPMELTTPTGAAIVATLAQEFGPIPPMKITKIGYGAGTRDLEQQPNILRLVLGEAAEAEAEASGEQVWVLETNLDDMSGQWIGYCSTKLLEAGALDVYATPIQMKKSRPGVLLSVLCQAVDIPHVEAILFRETTTLGIRRWPVNRTTLERRVHTVTTPHGPIDGKLVVVPGQPSRFSPEYESCRRVAEQQRVPLRTVYEAAQRAFAESGAK
;
A
#
# COMPACT_ATOMS: atom_id res chain seq x y z
N MET A 1 10.51 7.96 9.43
CA MET A 1 9.23 8.31 8.77
C MET A 1 8.09 8.05 9.75
N LYS A 2 7.28 9.08 10.05
CA LYS A 2 6.08 8.91 10.91
C LYS A 2 4.96 8.23 10.11
N LEU A 3 4.42 7.17 10.66
CA LEU A 3 3.44 6.30 10.03
C LEU A 3 2.17 6.21 10.89
N ALA A 4 1.02 6.21 10.23
CA ALA A 4 -0.25 5.91 10.85
C ALA A 4 -0.90 4.67 10.21
N TYR A 5 -1.51 3.83 11.03
CA TYR A 5 -2.34 2.74 10.59
C TYR A 5 -3.76 2.89 11.11
N LEU A 6 -4.72 2.93 10.20
CA LEU A 6 -6.14 2.92 10.51
C LEU A 6 -6.65 1.47 10.49
N ASP A 7 -6.94 0.93 11.65
CA ASP A 7 -7.59 -0.37 11.77
C ASP A 7 -9.11 -0.18 11.80
N CYS A 8 -9.70 -0.38 10.63
CA CYS A 8 -11.12 -0.18 10.37
C CYS A 8 -11.96 -1.45 10.64
N ALA A 9 -11.53 -2.36 11.53
CA ALA A 9 -12.21 -3.63 11.77
C ALA A 9 -13.72 -3.48 12.06
N SER A 10 -14.14 -2.37 12.63
CA SER A 10 -15.55 -2.02 12.89
C SER A 10 -16.06 -0.88 12.01
N GLY A 11 -15.42 -0.67 10.87
CA GLY A 11 -15.74 0.43 9.97
C GLY A 11 -15.05 1.75 10.33
N ILE A 12 -15.50 2.81 9.69
CA ILE A 12 -14.97 4.16 9.89
C ILE A 12 -16.05 5.22 9.63
N SER A 13 -16.11 6.21 10.50
CA SER A 13 -16.96 7.38 10.37
C SER A 13 -16.18 8.66 10.72
N GLY A 14 -16.76 9.81 10.50
CA GLY A 14 -16.13 11.09 10.80
C GLY A 14 -15.87 11.27 12.28
N ASP A 15 -16.88 11.04 13.10
CA ASP A 15 -16.82 11.12 14.58
C ASP A 15 -15.79 10.13 15.16
N MET A 16 -15.76 8.89 14.67
CA MET A 16 -14.76 7.89 15.07
C MET A 16 -13.34 8.32 14.72
N THR A 17 -13.14 8.91 13.54
CA THR A 17 -11.83 9.39 13.12
C THR A 17 -11.37 10.55 13.99
N LEU A 18 -12.24 11.53 14.18
CA LEU A 18 -11.96 12.70 15.05
C LEU A 18 -11.65 12.26 16.48
N ALA A 19 -12.43 11.34 17.02
CA ALA A 19 -12.24 10.81 18.36
C ALA A 19 -10.92 10.02 18.49
N ALA A 20 -10.57 9.20 17.51
CA ALA A 20 -9.30 8.47 17.51
C ALA A 20 -8.07 9.39 17.46
N LEU A 21 -8.16 10.51 16.71
CA LEU A 21 -7.12 11.52 16.67
C LEU A 21 -6.91 12.22 18.02
N VAL A 22 -8.01 12.59 18.70
CA VAL A 22 -7.96 13.18 20.04
C VAL A 22 -7.44 12.18 21.07
N ASP A 23 -7.89 10.94 21.04
CA ASP A 23 -7.40 9.89 21.93
C ASP A 23 -5.90 9.57 21.70
N ALA A 24 -5.42 9.73 20.47
CA ALA A 24 -3.99 9.65 20.13
C ALA A 24 -3.19 10.87 20.57
N GLY A 25 -3.81 11.86 21.21
CA GLY A 25 -3.18 13.00 21.85
C GLY A 25 -3.17 14.29 21.03
N VAL A 26 -4.07 14.43 20.05
CA VAL A 26 -4.34 15.73 19.44
C VAL A 26 -5.17 16.58 20.41
N GLU A 27 -4.74 17.79 20.68
CA GLU A 27 -5.43 18.70 21.57
C GLU A 27 -6.80 19.13 20.99
N LEU A 28 -7.88 18.75 21.69
CA LEU A 28 -9.25 19.08 21.27
C LEU A 28 -9.46 20.58 21.11
N ALA A 29 -8.84 21.40 21.99
CA ALA A 29 -8.92 22.85 21.92
C ALA A 29 -8.34 23.42 20.61
N ALA A 30 -7.28 22.82 20.07
CA ALA A 30 -6.71 23.24 18.78
C ALA A 30 -7.66 22.93 17.61
N ILE A 31 -8.35 21.78 17.65
CA ILE A 31 -9.37 21.41 16.66
C ILE A 31 -10.56 22.38 16.78
N GLN A 32 -11.06 22.63 18.00
CA GLN A 32 -12.17 23.55 18.25
C GLN A 32 -11.88 24.96 17.73
N ALA A 33 -10.69 25.49 18.01
CA ALA A 33 -10.28 26.81 17.53
C ALA A 33 -10.27 26.91 15.98
N GLY A 34 -9.91 25.83 15.30
CA GLY A 34 -9.99 25.74 13.84
C GLY A 34 -11.45 25.72 13.36
N ILE A 35 -12.31 24.94 13.98
CA ILE A 35 -13.75 24.86 13.65
C ILE A 35 -14.45 26.19 13.93
N ASP A 36 -14.14 26.87 15.04
CA ASP A 36 -14.70 28.19 15.35
C ASP A 36 -14.40 29.21 14.25
N SER A 37 -13.26 29.06 13.56
CA SER A 37 -12.87 29.96 12.49
C SER A 37 -13.68 29.77 11.17
N LEU A 38 -14.49 28.71 11.06
CA LEU A 38 -15.38 28.47 9.93
C LEU A 38 -16.65 29.30 9.99
N GLY A 39 -17.00 29.86 11.17
CA GLY A 39 -18.24 30.62 11.35
C GLY A 39 -19.49 29.74 11.39
N LEU A 40 -19.35 28.46 11.75
CA LEU A 40 -20.49 27.56 11.95
C LEU A 40 -21.29 27.99 13.20
N PRO A 41 -22.63 27.97 13.15
CA PRO A 41 -23.44 28.40 14.28
C PRO A 41 -23.31 27.42 15.46
N SER A 42 -22.89 27.94 16.62
CA SER A 42 -22.86 27.23 17.92
C SER A 42 -22.18 25.84 17.90
N CYS A 43 -21.24 25.60 16.98
CA CYS A 43 -20.59 24.30 16.83
C CYS A 43 -19.58 24.05 17.94
N ARG A 44 -19.85 23.06 18.82
CA ARG A 44 -18.98 22.68 19.92
C ARG A 44 -18.67 21.20 19.91
N LEU A 45 -17.39 20.88 20.06
CA LEU A 45 -16.93 19.51 20.23
C LEU A 45 -16.90 19.12 21.71
N VAL A 46 -17.57 18.03 22.06
CA VAL A 46 -17.60 17.50 23.43
C VAL A 46 -17.02 16.11 23.43
N ALA A 47 -15.83 15.95 24.02
CA ALA A 47 -15.19 14.66 24.18
C ALA A 47 -15.64 13.99 25.50
N SER A 48 -15.89 12.70 25.44
CA SER A 48 -16.22 11.87 26.60
C SER A 48 -15.51 10.52 26.49
N GLU A 49 -15.15 9.95 27.64
CA GLU A 49 -14.67 8.58 27.69
C GLU A 49 -15.87 7.63 27.75
N VAL A 50 -15.87 6.64 26.89
CA VAL A 50 -16.92 5.61 26.82
C VAL A 50 -16.31 4.21 26.82
N LYS A 51 -17.15 3.22 27.08
CA LYS A 51 -16.78 1.81 26.90
C LYS A 51 -17.62 1.18 25.81
N ARG A 52 -16.99 0.44 24.92
CA ARG A 52 -17.62 -0.41 23.90
C ARG A 52 -17.13 -1.83 24.10
N HIS A 53 -18.01 -2.78 24.41
CA HIS A 53 -17.64 -4.16 24.76
C HIS A 53 -16.51 -4.26 25.80
N GLY A 54 -16.49 -3.35 26.79
CA GLY A 54 -15.47 -3.31 27.84
C GLY A 54 -14.17 -2.59 27.46
N PHE A 55 -13.95 -2.24 26.21
CA PHE A 55 -12.79 -1.46 25.77
C PHE A 55 -13.05 0.04 25.96
N ARG A 56 -12.09 0.73 26.58
CA ARG A 56 -12.09 2.19 26.69
C ARG A 56 -11.89 2.82 25.32
N ALA A 57 -12.64 3.85 25.02
CA ALA A 57 -12.44 4.67 23.83
C ALA A 57 -12.93 6.10 24.08
N THR A 58 -12.46 7.04 23.28
CA THR A 58 -12.95 8.41 23.25
C THR A 58 -14.11 8.50 22.27
N HIS A 59 -15.19 9.18 22.68
CA HIS A 59 -16.31 9.55 21.82
C HIS A 59 -16.37 11.06 21.73
N ILE A 60 -16.54 11.59 20.52
CA ILE A 60 -16.74 13.02 20.30
C ILE A 60 -18.15 13.24 19.77
N LYS A 61 -18.87 14.14 20.44
CA LYS A 61 -20.17 14.61 20.01
C LYS A 61 -20.04 16.04 19.49
N VAL A 62 -20.57 16.28 18.32
CA VAL A 62 -20.73 17.65 17.78
C VAL A 62 -22.05 18.20 18.30
N GLU A 63 -22.00 19.23 19.12
CA GLU A 63 -23.18 19.96 19.60
C GLU A 63 -23.34 21.24 18.79
N HIS A 64 -24.51 21.46 18.23
CA HIS A 64 -24.83 22.65 17.44
C HIS A 64 -26.32 22.93 17.51
N GLU A 65 -26.71 24.16 17.19
CA GLU A 65 -28.12 24.49 17.02
C GLU A 65 -28.70 23.76 15.79
N PRO A 66 -29.95 23.28 15.86
CA PRO A 66 -30.62 22.65 14.73
C PRO A 66 -30.60 23.58 13.51
N GLU A 67 -30.07 23.09 12.42
CA GLU A 67 -29.99 23.82 11.15
C GLU A 67 -30.50 22.94 10.01
N HIS A 68 -31.29 23.51 9.11
CA HIS A 68 -31.80 22.85 7.90
C HIS A 68 -31.03 23.34 6.65
N ALA A 69 -29.78 23.75 6.81
CA ALA A 69 -29.00 24.25 5.69
C ALA A 69 -28.51 23.09 4.80
N HIS A 70 -29.00 23.08 3.57
CA HIS A 70 -28.44 22.30 2.49
C HIS A 70 -27.30 23.10 1.85
N ARG A 71 -26.05 22.66 2.03
CA ARG A 71 -24.89 23.38 1.49
C ARG A 71 -24.41 22.75 0.21
N HIS A 72 -24.04 23.60 -0.74
CA HIS A 72 -23.26 23.19 -1.91
C HIS A 72 -21.77 23.11 -1.57
N LEU A 73 -21.03 22.32 -2.34
CA LEU A 73 -19.59 22.19 -2.17
C LEU A 73 -18.86 23.54 -2.15
N HIS A 74 -19.22 24.47 -3.05
CA HIS A 74 -18.56 25.80 -3.12
C HIS A 74 -18.75 26.59 -1.83
N GLN A 75 -19.92 26.53 -1.18
CA GLN A 75 -20.15 27.20 0.08
C GLN A 75 -19.25 26.67 1.20
N ILE A 76 -19.06 25.35 1.25
CA ILE A 76 -18.16 24.71 2.22
C ILE A 76 -16.70 25.09 1.92
N THR A 77 -16.28 25.06 0.66
CA THR A 77 -14.91 25.45 0.28
C THR A 77 -14.64 26.93 0.55
N ASP A 78 -15.62 27.81 0.34
CA ASP A 78 -15.51 29.24 0.65
C ASP A 78 -15.36 29.46 2.18
N MET A 79 -16.11 28.72 3.00
CA MET A 79 -15.96 28.75 4.46
C MET A 79 -14.55 28.29 4.89
N ILE A 80 -14.04 27.20 4.30
CA ILE A 80 -12.70 26.71 4.57
C ILE A 80 -11.65 27.74 4.14
N ASP A 81 -11.78 28.33 2.96
CA ASP A 81 -10.84 29.33 2.44
C ASP A 81 -10.85 30.63 3.25
N GLY A 82 -12.01 31.05 3.77
CA GLY A 82 -12.16 32.23 4.65
C GLY A 82 -11.69 31.98 6.09
N SER A 83 -11.44 30.73 6.50
CA SER A 83 -11.07 30.38 7.86
C SER A 83 -9.60 30.69 8.19
N ARG A 84 -9.25 30.54 9.51
CA ARG A 84 -7.87 30.66 9.99
C ARG A 84 -7.07 29.37 9.98
N LEU A 85 -7.54 28.34 9.26
CA LEU A 85 -6.85 27.07 9.10
C LEU A 85 -5.51 27.26 8.36
N SER A 86 -4.54 26.37 8.65
CA SER A 86 -3.29 26.33 7.90
C SER A 86 -3.53 25.96 6.42
N PRO A 87 -2.61 26.32 5.49
CA PRO A 87 -2.75 25.91 4.09
C PRO A 87 -2.91 24.41 3.92
N ARG A 88 -2.21 23.59 4.72
CA ARG A 88 -2.29 22.14 4.69
C ARG A 88 -3.65 21.62 5.20
N GLN A 89 -4.17 22.18 6.28
CA GLN A 89 -5.49 21.84 6.80
C GLN A 89 -6.60 22.16 5.79
N LYS A 90 -6.53 23.33 5.14
CA LYS A 90 -7.44 23.71 4.07
C LYS A 90 -7.39 22.75 2.89
N ASP A 91 -6.19 22.39 2.45
CA ASP A 91 -6.00 21.43 1.36
C ASP A 91 -6.60 20.06 1.69
N LEU A 92 -6.28 19.51 2.87
CA LEU A 92 -6.80 18.22 3.32
C LEU A 92 -8.33 18.21 3.39
N ALA A 93 -8.93 19.21 4.03
CA ALA A 93 -10.38 19.31 4.16
C ALA A 93 -11.05 19.44 2.78
N LYS A 94 -10.55 20.31 1.91
CA LYS A 94 -11.10 20.49 0.56
C LYS A 94 -10.98 19.23 -0.30
N ARG A 95 -9.90 18.49 -0.20
CA ARG A 95 -9.72 17.21 -0.92
C ARG A 95 -10.77 16.19 -0.48
N ILE A 96 -11.04 16.07 0.82
CA ILE A 96 -12.05 15.13 1.35
C ILE A 96 -13.44 15.55 0.84
N PHE A 97 -13.81 16.82 0.95
CA PHE A 97 -15.09 17.33 0.45
C PHE A 97 -15.24 17.21 -1.07
N THR A 98 -14.17 17.44 -1.83
CA THR A 98 -14.18 17.28 -3.29
C THR A 98 -14.48 15.84 -3.68
N ARG A 99 -13.78 14.89 -3.07
CA ARG A 99 -14.01 13.46 -3.33
C ARG A 99 -15.42 13.02 -2.97
N LEU A 100 -15.93 13.52 -1.85
CA LEU A 100 -17.31 13.28 -1.44
C LEU A 100 -18.30 13.89 -2.44
N GLY A 101 -18.06 15.14 -2.88
CA GLY A 101 -18.89 15.81 -3.88
C GLY A 101 -18.86 15.14 -5.25
N GLU A 102 -17.74 14.57 -5.66
CA GLU A 102 -17.64 13.75 -6.88
C GLU A 102 -18.48 12.49 -6.80
N ALA A 103 -18.44 11.77 -5.66
CA ALA A 103 -19.23 10.58 -5.42
C ALA A 103 -20.74 10.89 -5.44
N GLU A 104 -21.16 11.92 -4.72
CA GLU A 104 -22.55 12.38 -4.68
C GLU A 104 -23.03 12.85 -6.07
N ALA A 105 -22.22 13.60 -6.80
CA ALA A 105 -22.56 14.05 -8.14
C ALA A 105 -22.77 12.87 -9.10
N LYS A 106 -21.96 11.82 -8.98
CA LYS A 106 -22.10 10.61 -9.79
C LYS A 106 -23.35 9.82 -9.44
N VAL A 107 -23.63 9.63 -8.15
CA VAL A 107 -24.84 8.95 -7.66
C VAL A 107 -26.10 9.66 -8.12
N HIS A 108 -26.13 10.98 -8.09
CA HIS A 108 -27.28 11.78 -8.48
C HIS A 108 -27.35 12.14 -9.98
N GLY A 109 -26.39 11.69 -10.79
CA GLY A 109 -26.36 12.01 -12.23
C GLY A 109 -26.27 13.49 -12.52
N THR A 110 -25.57 14.25 -11.66
CA THR A 110 -25.41 15.71 -11.74
C THR A 110 -23.94 16.11 -11.82
N THR A 111 -23.65 17.39 -11.81
CA THR A 111 -22.27 17.89 -11.77
C THR A 111 -21.87 18.29 -10.35
N ILE A 112 -20.60 18.22 -10.02
CA ILE A 112 -20.05 18.61 -8.72
C ILE A 112 -20.44 20.05 -8.30
N ARG A 113 -20.66 20.93 -9.27
CA ARG A 113 -21.08 22.33 -9.01
C ARG A 113 -22.53 22.44 -8.59
N LYS A 114 -23.37 21.48 -8.99
CA LYS A 114 -24.82 21.49 -8.74
C LYS A 114 -25.22 20.53 -7.60
N VAL A 115 -24.30 19.69 -7.13
CA VAL A 115 -24.59 18.74 -6.07
C VAL A 115 -24.96 19.48 -4.78
N HIS A 116 -26.03 19.01 -4.14
CA HIS A 116 -26.43 19.41 -2.81
C HIS A 116 -26.08 18.30 -1.84
N PHE A 117 -25.39 18.63 -0.79
CA PHE A 117 -25.19 17.70 0.31
C PHE A 117 -26.43 17.66 1.20
N HIS A 118 -27.16 16.58 1.17
CA HIS A 118 -28.37 16.41 1.96
C HIS A 118 -28.08 16.04 3.42
N GLU A 119 -27.02 15.27 3.64
CA GLU A 119 -26.59 14.78 4.94
C GLU A 119 -25.21 15.35 5.33
N VAL A 120 -24.22 15.22 4.45
CA VAL A 120 -22.82 15.63 4.70
C VAL A 120 -22.56 17.15 4.59
N GLY A 121 -23.57 17.95 4.27
CA GLY A 121 -23.55 19.43 4.36
C GLY A 121 -23.96 19.97 5.73
N ALA A 122 -24.36 19.12 6.66
CA ALA A 122 -24.72 19.46 8.02
C ALA A 122 -23.49 19.85 8.86
N VAL A 123 -23.73 20.57 9.93
CA VAL A 123 -22.67 21.13 10.82
C VAL A 123 -21.78 20.03 11.39
N ASP A 124 -22.36 18.90 11.81
CA ASP A 124 -21.64 17.75 12.35
C ASP A 124 -20.64 17.14 11.34
N SER A 125 -21.08 16.90 10.11
CA SER A 125 -20.23 16.35 9.06
C SER A 125 -19.10 17.31 8.66
N ILE A 126 -19.38 18.63 8.65
CA ILE A 126 -18.37 19.65 8.40
C ILE A 126 -17.33 19.65 9.53
N ALA A 127 -17.79 19.61 10.79
CA ALA A 127 -16.93 19.58 11.95
C ALA A 127 -16.05 18.31 11.97
N ASP A 128 -16.62 17.16 11.65
CA ASP A 128 -15.91 15.88 11.58
C ASP A 128 -14.81 15.89 10.51
N ILE A 129 -15.12 16.34 9.29
CA ILE A 129 -14.15 16.37 8.18
C ILE A 129 -13.05 17.40 8.44
N VAL A 130 -13.43 18.64 8.80
CA VAL A 130 -12.44 19.68 9.06
C VAL A 130 -11.64 19.38 10.31
N GLY A 131 -12.29 18.90 11.37
CA GLY A 131 -11.62 18.48 12.59
C GLY A 131 -10.63 17.33 12.36
N SER A 132 -11.00 16.35 11.53
CA SER A 132 -10.08 15.29 11.10
C SER A 132 -8.90 15.85 10.30
N ALA A 133 -9.12 16.77 9.37
CA ALA A 133 -8.05 17.41 8.60
C ALA A 133 -7.07 18.19 9.50
N ILE A 134 -7.57 18.89 10.52
CA ILE A 134 -6.76 19.57 11.53
C ILE A 134 -5.96 18.54 12.32
N GLY A 135 -6.60 17.49 12.80
CA GLY A 135 -5.96 16.47 13.62
C GLY A 135 -4.83 15.74 12.86
N TRP A 136 -5.04 15.38 11.61
CA TRP A 136 -4.02 14.77 10.78
C TRP A 136 -2.82 15.69 10.50
N ASP A 137 -3.06 16.99 10.27
CA ASP A 137 -1.99 17.97 10.11
C ASP A 137 -1.16 18.10 11.40
N LEU A 138 -1.83 18.21 12.56
CA LEU A 138 -1.17 18.34 13.86
C LEU A 138 -0.36 17.10 14.26
N LEU A 139 -0.79 15.89 13.87
CA LEU A 139 -0.02 14.67 14.10
C LEU A 139 1.27 14.63 13.29
N GLY A 140 1.32 15.34 12.15
CA GLY A 140 2.50 15.38 11.31
C GLY A 140 2.89 14.02 10.73
N VAL A 141 1.89 13.18 10.40
CA VAL A 141 2.09 11.86 9.79
C VAL A 141 2.47 12.02 8.32
N GLU A 142 3.46 11.25 7.87
CA GLU A 142 3.95 11.27 6.49
C GLU A 142 3.25 10.24 5.61
N LYS A 143 2.87 9.07 6.19
CA LYS A 143 2.18 8.00 5.48
C LYS A 143 1.04 7.44 6.31
N ILE A 144 -0.11 7.22 5.65
CA ILE A 144 -1.28 6.59 6.25
C ILE A 144 -1.58 5.30 5.48
N VAL A 145 -1.67 4.21 6.23
CA VAL A 145 -2.09 2.89 5.73
C VAL A 145 -3.40 2.52 6.43
N ALA A 146 -4.34 1.93 5.71
CA ALA A 146 -5.59 1.46 6.31
C ALA A 146 -5.78 -0.04 6.10
N SER A 147 -6.48 -0.70 7.02
CA SER A 147 -6.96 -2.06 6.79
C SER A 147 -8.00 -2.08 5.66
N PRO A 148 -8.31 -3.25 5.07
CA PRO A 148 -9.53 -3.39 4.27
C PRO A 148 -10.76 -2.90 5.05
N VAL A 149 -11.71 -2.26 4.36
CA VAL A 149 -12.81 -1.52 4.98
C VAL A 149 -14.09 -2.34 4.96
N PRO A 150 -14.71 -2.68 6.12
CA PRO A 150 -16.01 -3.33 6.16
C PRO A 150 -17.13 -2.30 5.98
N THR A 151 -18.11 -2.60 5.15
CA THR A 151 -19.28 -1.73 4.93
C THR A 151 -20.43 -2.01 5.91
N GLY A 152 -20.48 -3.24 6.44
CA GLY A 152 -21.66 -3.77 7.09
C GLY A 152 -22.66 -4.35 6.09
N THR A 153 -23.89 -4.64 6.56
CA THR A 153 -24.97 -5.23 5.75
C THR A 153 -26.33 -4.65 6.14
N GLY A 154 -27.37 -5.02 5.41
CA GLY A 154 -28.73 -4.61 5.73
C GLY A 154 -29.18 -3.34 5.00
N PHE A 155 -29.98 -2.52 5.68
CA PHE A 155 -30.61 -1.33 5.10
C PHE A 155 -30.51 -0.16 6.06
N ILE A 156 -30.45 1.05 5.49
CA ILE A 156 -30.51 2.32 6.20
C ILE A 156 -31.59 3.20 5.58
N GLU A 157 -32.13 4.12 6.39
CA GLU A 157 -33.00 5.20 5.92
C GLU A 157 -32.14 6.43 5.69
N ILE A 158 -32.19 6.96 4.48
CA ILE A 158 -31.50 8.18 4.05
C ILE A 158 -32.52 9.19 3.52
N ALA A 159 -32.11 10.40 3.19
CA ALA A 159 -33.00 11.44 2.65
C ALA A 159 -33.81 10.99 1.41
N HIS A 160 -33.32 9.99 0.68
CA HIS A 160 -33.96 9.42 -0.52
C HIS A 160 -34.75 8.13 -0.24
N GLY A 161 -35.03 7.82 1.02
CA GLY A 161 -35.73 6.61 1.45
C GLY A 161 -34.79 5.46 1.82
N ARG A 162 -35.33 4.26 1.88
CA ARG A 162 -34.61 3.06 2.31
C ARG A 162 -33.65 2.56 1.24
N CYS A 163 -32.39 2.42 1.59
CA CYS A 163 -31.36 1.85 0.70
C CYS A 163 -30.53 0.75 1.38
N SER A 164 -29.92 -0.11 0.57
CA SER A 164 -29.01 -1.16 1.06
C SER A 164 -27.68 -0.57 1.50
N VAL A 165 -27.04 -1.23 2.50
CA VAL A 165 -25.66 -0.94 2.91
C VAL A 165 -24.68 -1.64 1.95
N PRO A 166 -23.62 -0.95 1.48
CA PRO A 166 -23.29 0.44 1.74
C PRO A 166 -24.22 1.44 1.02
N ALA A 167 -24.38 2.64 1.58
CA ALA A 167 -25.05 3.74 0.89
C ALA A 167 -24.41 4.02 -0.49
N PRO A 168 -25.17 4.51 -1.49
CA PRO A 168 -24.65 4.68 -2.84
C PRO A 168 -23.38 5.54 -2.91
N ALA A 169 -23.32 6.66 -2.17
CA ALA A 169 -22.14 7.51 -2.10
C ALA A 169 -20.94 6.79 -1.43
N THR A 170 -21.18 6.01 -0.38
CA THR A 170 -20.17 5.17 0.26
C THR A 170 -19.60 4.14 -0.71
N ALA A 171 -20.47 3.45 -1.46
CA ALA A 171 -20.04 2.47 -2.47
C ALA A 171 -19.15 3.11 -3.55
N GLU A 172 -19.52 4.29 -4.01
CA GLU A 172 -18.77 5.03 -5.02
C GLU A 172 -17.40 5.49 -4.49
N LEU A 173 -17.33 6.00 -3.25
CA LEU A 173 -16.10 6.42 -2.58
C LEU A 173 -15.12 5.26 -2.38
N LEU A 174 -15.64 4.06 -2.14
CA LEU A 174 -14.83 2.85 -1.91
C LEU A 174 -14.45 2.12 -3.20
N THR A 175 -14.79 2.66 -4.38
CA THR A 175 -14.37 2.06 -5.65
C THR A 175 -12.84 1.97 -5.74
N GLY A 176 -12.32 0.74 -5.98
CA GLY A 176 -10.87 0.46 -6.01
C GLY A 176 -10.22 0.24 -4.65
N ILE A 177 -10.97 0.32 -3.55
CA ILE A 177 -10.50 0.09 -2.19
C ILE A 177 -10.86 -1.34 -1.75
N PRO A 178 -9.92 -2.10 -1.16
CA PRO A 178 -10.21 -3.44 -0.66
C PRO A 178 -11.28 -3.41 0.44
N LEU A 179 -12.31 -4.22 0.29
CA LEU A 179 -13.35 -4.38 1.28
C LEU A 179 -13.09 -5.59 2.18
N ALA A 180 -13.42 -5.47 3.46
CA ALA A 180 -13.49 -6.58 4.39
C ALA A 180 -14.91 -7.14 4.46
N THR A 181 -15.02 -8.45 4.63
CA THR A 181 -16.33 -9.09 4.88
C THR A 181 -16.86 -8.72 6.26
N SER A 182 -18.15 -8.45 6.36
CA SER A 182 -18.84 -8.19 7.62
C SER A 182 -20.25 -8.75 7.59
N ASN A 183 -20.70 -9.31 8.70
CA ASN A 183 -22.07 -9.78 8.89
C ASN A 183 -22.88 -8.88 9.85
N VAL A 184 -22.36 -7.72 10.21
CA VAL A 184 -23.05 -6.77 11.09
C VAL A 184 -24.21 -6.13 10.31
N PRO A 185 -25.47 -6.26 10.77
CA PRO A 185 -26.65 -5.77 10.06
C PRO A 185 -26.85 -4.25 10.25
N MET A 186 -25.82 -3.48 9.93
CA MET A 186 -25.76 -2.03 10.13
C MET A 186 -24.69 -1.42 9.24
N GLU A 187 -24.82 -0.14 8.89
CA GLU A 187 -23.76 0.62 8.25
C GLU A 187 -22.57 0.80 9.21
N LEU A 188 -21.42 0.26 8.83
CA LEU A 188 -20.16 0.37 9.57
C LEU A 188 -19.28 1.49 9.04
N THR A 189 -19.32 1.72 7.75
CA THR A 189 -18.56 2.78 7.08
C THR A 189 -19.52 3.80 6.48
N THR A 190 -19.50 5.00 7.05
CA THR A 190 -20.35 6.12 6.61
C THR A 190 -19.73 6.83 5.39
N PRO A 191 -20.52 7.63 4.63
CA PRO A 191 -19.97 8.43 3.53
C PRO A 191 -18.80 9.33 3.97
N THR A 192 -18.89 9.93 5.16
CA THR A 192 -17.83 10.80 5.74
C THR A 192 -16.56 10.00 6.01
N GLY A 193 -16.69 8.83 6.66
CA GLY A 193 -15.55 7.96 6.95
C GLY A 193 -14.92 7.40 5.68
N ALA A 194 -15.74 6.98 4.71
CA ALA A 194 -15.26 6.53 3.40
C ALA A 194 -14.48 7.63 2.67
N ALA A 195 -15.00 8.88 2.67
CA ALA A 195 -14.30 10.01 2.05
C ALA A 195 -12.94 10.29 2.73
N ILE A 196 -12.88 10.22 4.06
CA ILE A 196 -11.63 10.42 4.82
C ILE A 196 -10.61 9.34 4.44
N VAL A 197 -10.97 8.05 4.59
CA VAL A 197 -10.01 6.97 4.35
C VAL A 197 -9.58 6.89 2.90
N ALA A 198 -10.53 7.06 1.96
CA ALA A 198 -10.26 7.04 0.52
C ALA A 198 -9.37 8.20 0.04
N THR A 199 -9.37 9.34 0.75
CA THR A 199 -8.56 10.52 0.41
C THR A 199 -7.19 10.47 1.04
N LEU A 200 -7.08 9.94 2.26
CA LEU A 200 -5.87 10.06 3.08
C LEU A 200 -5.00 8.80 3.07
N ALA A 201 -5.59 7.61 2.98
CA ALA A 201 -4.80 6.39 2.92
C ALA A 201 -4.09 6.24 1.56
N GLN A 202 -2.78 6.01 1.61
CA GLN A 202 -1.95 5.75 0.43
C GLN A 202 -1.89 4.27 0.09
N GLU A 203 -2.09 3.40 1.09
CA GLU A 203 -2.05 1.95 0.94
C GLU A 203 -3.14 1.30 1.81
N PHE A 204 -3.57 0.11 1.36
CA PHE A 204 -4.53 -0.72 2.08
C PHE A 204 -3.95 -2.11 2.29
N GLY A 205 -4.00 -2.62 3.53
CA GLY A 205 -3.46 -3.93 3.86
C GLY A 205 -3.29 -4.16 5.36
N PRO A 206 -2.46 -5.13 5.76
CA PRO A 206 -2.13 -5.37 7.15
C PRO A 206 -1.31 -4.21 7.73
N ILE A 207 -1.23 -4.17 9.08
CA ILE A 207 -0.38 -3.20 9.76
C ILE A 207 1.07 -3.36 9.28
N PRO A 208 1.69 -2.28 8.77
CA PRO A 208 3.07 -2.35 8.30
C PRO A 208 4.05 -2.51 9.46
N PRO A 209 5.28 -3.01 9.21
CA PRO A 209 6.33 -3.05 10.21
C PRO A 209 6.61 -1.65 10.75
N MET A 210 6.34 -1.47 12.05
CA MET A 210 6.50 -0.17 12.72
C MET A 210 6.75 -0.32 14.21
N LYS A 211 7.50 0.61 14.80
CA LYS A 211 7.57 0.77 16.25
C LYS A 211 6.43 1.65 16.70
N ILE A 212 5.45 1.07 17.39
CA ILE A 212 4.28 1.80 17.88
C ILE A 212 4.71 2.83 18.93
N THR A 213 4.26 4.07 18.76
CA THR A 213 4.52 5.17 19.69
C THR A 213 3.27 5.59 20.46
N LYS A 214 2.10 5.55 19.82
CA LYS A 214 0.80 5.89 20.41
C LYS A 214 -0.32 5.07 19.76
N ILE A 215 -1.41 4.89 20.49
CA ILE A 215 -2.65 4.30 19.97
C ILE A 215 -3.80 5.19 20.40
N GLY A 216 -4.71 5.49 19.49
CA GLY A 216 -5.97 6.18 19.76
C GLY A 216 -7.16 5.29 19.40
N TYR A 217 -8.19 5.33 20.24
CA TYR A 217 -9.44 4.59 20.09
C TYR A 217 -10.61 5.55 19.97
N GLY A 218 -11.20 5.66 18.79
CA GLY A 218 -12.37 6.48 18.53
C GLY A 218 -13.65 5.64 18.51
N ALA A 219 -14.58 5.91 19.43
CA ALA A 219 -15.85 5.20 19.51
C ALA A 219 -16.90 5.83 18.61
N GLY A 220 -17.63 5.00 17.87
CA GLY A 220 -18.85 5.42 17.19
C GLY A 220 -20.02 5.61 18.17
N THR A 221 -21.04 6.33 17.70
CA THR A 221 -22.23 6.66 18.50
C THR A 221 -23.06 5.42 18.85
N ARG A 222 -23.13 4.45 17.95
CA ARG A 222 -23.96 3.25 18.12
C ARG A 222 -23.20 2.15 18.87
N ASP A 223 -23.89 1.34 19.63
CA ASP A 223 -23.34 0.11 20.22
C ASP A 223 -23.71 -1.08 19.32
N LEU A 224 -22.76 -1.98 19.08
CA LEU A 224 -22.95 -3.16 18.24
C LEU A 224 -22.98 -4.39 19.17
N GLU A 225 -23.81 -5.36 18.88
CA GLU A 225 -23.91 -6.59 19.68
C GLU A 225 -22.73 -7.54 19.44
N GLN A 226 -22.17 -7.53 18.23
CA GLN A 226 -21.22 -8.55 17.76
C GLN A 226 -19.75 -8.15 18.03
N GLN A 227 -19.46 -6.84 18.09
CA GLN A 227 -18.10 -6.32 18.17
C GLN A 227 -18.08 -4.90 18.72
N PRO A 228 -16.94 -4.44 19.28
CA PRO A 228 -16.82 -3.05 19.75
C PRO A 228 -16.85 -2.09 18.55
N ASN A 229 -17.75 -1.10 18.58
CA ASN A 229 -17.80 -0.04 17.57
C ASN A 229 -16.69 0.99 17.80
N ILE A 230 -15.47 0.63 17.41
CA ILE A 230 -14.27 1.41 17.66
C ILE A 230 -13.37 1.42 16.42
N LEU A 231 -12.92 2.61 16.03
CA LEU A 231 -11.80 2.80 15.12
C LEU A 231 -10.50 2.86 15.92
N ARG A 232 -9.50 2.06 15.55
CA ARG A 232 -8.18 2.10 16.18
C ARG A 232 -7.18 2.80 15.27
N LEU A 233 -6.62 3.89 15.75
CA LEU A 233 -5.52 4.62 15.12
C LEU A 233 -4.20 4.22 15.80
N VAL A 234 -3.31 3.58 15.07
CA VAL A 234 -1.98 3.22 15.54
C VAL A 234 -0.96 4.18 14.93
N LEU A 235 -0.25 4.91 15.77
CA LEU A 235 0.83 5.80 15.37
C LEU A 235 2.18 5.18 15.69
N GLY A 236 3.14 5.35 14.81
CA GLY A 236 4.48 4.85 15.04
C GLY A 236 5.50 5.42 14.06
N GLU A 237 6.69 4.99 14.26
CA GLU A 237 7.79 5.20 13.32
C GLU A 237 7.89 3.93 12.47
N ALA A 238 7.98 4.10 11.14
CA ALA A 238 8.35 2.97 10.31
C ALA A 238 9.59 2.37 11.00
N ALA A 239 9.52 1.08 11.35
CA ALA A 239 10.73 0.39 11.72
C ALA A 239 11.72 0.78 10.62
N GLU A 240 12.84 1.42 10.97
CA GLU A 240 13.97 1.33 10.08
C GLU A 240 13.99 -0.16 9.79
N ALA A 241 13.66 -0.55 8.56
CA ALA A 241 14.15 -1.82 8.10
C ALA A 241 15.61 -1.69 8.48
N GLU A 242 16.04 -2.38 9.56
CA GLU A 242 17.45 -2.73 9.69
C GLU A 242 17.73 -3.06 8.27
N ALA A 243 18.67 -2.39 7.65
CA ALA A 243 18.98 -2.61 6.25
C ALA A 243 19.29 -4.11 6.11
N GLU A 244 18.22 -4.90 6.28
CA GLU A 244 18.06 -6.21 5.76
C GLU A 244 18.18 -5.91 4.31
N ALA A 245 19.43 -6.00 3.95
CA ALA A 245 20.08 -5.71 2.71
C ALA A 245 19.02 -5.71 1.64
N SER A 246 18.69 -4.56 1.09
CA SER A 246 17.60 -4.26 0.15
C SER A 246 17.28 -5.47 -0.70
N GLY A 247 16.59 -6.41 -0.05
CA GLY A 247 16.30 -7.69 -0.61
C GLY A 247 15.11 -7.49 -1.53
N GLU A 248 15.39 -7.53 -2.80
CA GLU A 248 14.37 -7.65 -3.82
C GLU A 248 13.52 -8.87 -3.51
N GLN A 249 12.20 -8.70 -3.32
CA GLN A 249 11.31 -9.85 -3.19
C GLN A 249 11.11 -10.47 -4.57
N VAL A 250 11.52 -11.71 -4.72
CA VAL A 250 11.32 -12.50 -5.94
C VAL A 250 10.48 -13.73 -5.62
N TRP A 251 9.96 -14.37 -6.65
CA TRP A 251 9.18 -15.59 -6.50
C TRP A 251 9.96 -16.79 -7.01
N VAL A 252 9.86 -17.89 -6.26
CA VAL A 252 10.31 -19.21 -6.70
C VAL A 252 9.11 -19.99 -7.18
N LEU A 253 9.19 -20.51 -8.41
CA LEU A 253 8.23 -21.44 -8.98
C LEU A 253 8.92 -22.79 -9.16
N GLU A 254 8.30 -23.86 -8.71
CA GLU A 254 8.87 -25.21 -8.80
C GLU A 254 7.89 -26.23 -9.33
N THR A 255 8.43 -27.14 -10.13
CA THR A 255 7.70 -28.32 -10.59
C THR A 255 8.59 -29.54 -10.68
N ASN A 256 8.02 -30.72 -10.45
CA ASN A 256 8.71 -32.01 -10.52
C ASN A 256 8.37 -32.69 -11.83
N LEU A 257 9.38 -33.19 -12.54
CA LEU A 257 9.29 -33.79 -13.87
C LEU A 257 9.97 -35.17 -13.84
N ASP A 258 9.22 -36.27 -14.07
CA ASP A 258 9.72 -37.65 -14.11
C ASP A 258 9.49 -38.35 -15.44
N ASP A 259 8.96 -37.65 -16.42
CA ASP A 259 8.56 -38.17 -17.72
C ASP A 259 9.02 -37.31 -18.91
N MET A 260 10.02 -36.44 -18.69
CA MET A 260 10.62 -35.57 -19.72
C MET A 260 12.09 -35.87 -19.96
N SER A 261 12.52 -35.69 -21.22
CA SER A 261 13.95 -35.76 -21.53
C SER A 261 14.69 -34.49 -21.09
N GLY A 262 15.98 -34.63 -20.75
CA GLY A 262 16.82 -33.48 -20.40
C GLY A 262 16.91 -32.41 -21.51
N GLN A 263 16.76 -32.83 -22.79
CA GLN A 263 16.75 -31.89 -23.92
C GLN A 263 15.53 -30.95 -23.86
N TRP A 264 14.36 -31.46 -23.53
CA TRP A 264 13.15 -30.64 -23.39
C TRP A 264 13.21 -29.72 -22.17
N ILE A 265 13.77 -30.21 -21.07
CA ILE A 265 13.99 -29.37 -19.88
C ILE A 265 14.96 -28.24 -20.21
N GLY A 266 16.04 -28.51 -20.98
CA GLY A 266 16.98 -27.49 -21.43
C GLY A 266 16.33 -26.46 -22.35
N TYR A 267 15.48 -26.90 -23.29
CA TYR A 267 14.71 -26.00 -24.16
C TYR A 267 13.76 -25.11 -23.34
N CYS A 268 13.00 -25.71 -22.42
CA CYS A 268 12.10 -24.96 -21.53
C CYS A 268 12.87 -23.93 -20.70
N SER A 269 14.03 -24.31 -20.15
CA SER A 269 14.88 -23.39 -19.37
C SER A 269 15.33 -22.19 -20.21
N THR A 270 15.70 -22.39 -21.48
CA THR A 270 16.06 -21.31 -22.38
C THR A 270 14.86 -20.38 -22.63
N LYS A 271 13.66 -20.94 -22.87
CA LYS A 271 12.45 -20.15 -23.07
C LYS A 271 12.06 -19.33 -21.85
N LEU A 272 12.24 -19.86 -20.65
CA LEU A 272 12.00 -19.15 -19.40
C LEU A 272 12.96 -17.97 -19.21
N LEU A 273 14.25 -18.16 -19.50
CA LEU A 273 15.24 -17.08 -19.44
C LEU A 273 14.96 -15.99 -20.49
N GLU A 274 14.61 -16.37 -21.73
CA GLU A 274 14.19 -15.43 -22.78
C GLU A 274 12.95 -14.62 -22.40
N ALA A 275 12.07 -15.20 -21.59
CA ALA A 275 10.84 -14.58 -21.09
C ALA A 275 11.05 -13.69 -19.85
N GLY A 276 12.29 -13.52 -19.40
CA GLY A 276 12.63 -12.62 -18.28
C GLY A 276 12.76 -13.30 -16.92
N ALA A 277 12.79 -14.64 -16.86
CA ALA A 277 13.13 -15.31 -15.62
C ALA A 277 14.52 -14.86 -15.12
N LEU A 278 14.62 -14.57 -13.82
CA LEU A 278 15.87 -14.11 -13.21
C LEU A 278 16.90 -15.23 -13.11
N ASP A 279 16.44 -16.44 -12.90
CA ASP A 279 17.26 -17.65 -12.86
C ASP A 279 16.40 -18.90 -13.14
N VAL A 280 17.01 -19.93 -13.72
CA VAL A 280 16.38 -21.23 -13.98
C VAL A 280 17.42 -22.32 -13.74
N TYR A 281 17.09 -23.24 -12.85
CA TYR A 281 17.98 -24.36 -12.55
C TYR A 281 17.24 -25.67 -12.32
N ALA A 282 17.91 -26.76 -12.57
CA ALA A 282 17.38 -28.11 -12.51
C ALA A 282 18.14 -28.94 -11.45
N THR A 283 17.40 -29.51 -10.49
CA THR A 283 17.95 -30.36 -9.43
C THR A 283 17.49 -31.80 -9.64
N PRO A 284 18.41 -32.79 -9.72
CA PRO A 284 18.02 -34.19 -9.74
C PRO A 284 17.28 -34.59 -8.46
N ILE A 285 16.17 -35.29 -8.61
CA ILE A 285 15.36 -35.79 -7.49
C ILE A 285 14.95 -37.25 -7.71
N GLN A 286 14.61 -37.91 -6.61
CA GLN A 286 13.96 -39.22 -6.64
C GLN A 286 12.48 -39.07 -6.34
N MET A 287 11.62 -39.52 -7.24
CA MET A 287 10.17 -39.40 -7.12
C MET A 287 9.53 -40.74 -6.67
N LYS A 288 8.21 -40.71 -6.42
CA LYS A 288 7.43 -41.89 -6.09
C LYS A 288 7.65 -43.03 -7.12
N LYS A 289 7.44 -44.26 -6.72
CA LYS A 289 7.68 -45.46 -7.56
C LYS A 289 9.13 -45.58 -8.03
N SER A 290 10.10 -45.05 -7.25
CA SER A 290 11.54 -45.11 -7.54
C SER A 290 11.92 -44.56 -8.89
N ARG A 291 11.20 -43.52 -9.40
CA ARG A 291 11.53 -42.87 -10.69
C ARG A 291 12.54 -41.76 -10.46
N PRO A 292 13.63 -41.72 -11.22
CA PRO A 292 14.45 -40.52 -11.27
C PRO A 292 13.65 -39.37 -11.92
N GLY A 293 13.81 -38.17 -11.43
CA GLY A 293 13.14 -36.97 -11.96
C GLY A 293 14.01 -35.75 -11.79
N VAL A 294 13.45 -34.62 -12.19
CA VAL A 294 14.08 -33.30 -12.08
C VAL A 294 13.11 -32.35 -11.38
N LEU A 295 13.59 -31.65 -10.39
CA LEU A 295 12.95 -30.46 -9.86
C LEU A 295 13.43 -29.28 -10.71
N LEU A 296 12.53 -28.68 -11.50
CA LEU A 296 12.79 -27.46 -12.23
C LEU A 296 12.36 -26.28 -11.36
N SER A 297 13.32 -25.40 -11.03
CA SER A 297 13.11 -24.20 -10.23
C SER A 297 13.34 -22.95 -11.09
N VAL A 298 12.44 -21.98 -10.97
CA VAL A 298 12.46 -20.72 -11.71
C VAL A 298 12.33 -19.56 -10.73
N LEU A 299 13.23 -18.60 -10.81
CA LEU A 299 13.13 -17.33 -10.09
C LEU A 299 12.59 -16.26 -11.03
N CYS A 300 11.57 -15.51 -10.61
CA CYS A 300 11.02 -14.40 -11.41
C CYS A 300 10.45 -13.29 -10.51
N GLN A 301 10.15 -12.15 -11.14
CA GLN A 301 9.38 -11.09 -10.49
C GLN A 301 7.90 -11.48 -10.35
N ALA A 302 7.20 -10.89 -9.37
CA ALA A 302 5.78 -11.15 -9.17
C ALA A 302 4.93 -10.89 -10.42
N VAL A 303 5.28 -9.88 -11.20
CA VAL A 303 4.58 -9.49 -12.44
C VAL A 303 4.72 -10.54 -13.55
N ASP A 304 5.80 -11.33 -13.54
CA ASP A 304 6.11 -12.32 -14.58
C ASP A 304 5.51 -13.70 -14.29
N ILE A 305 4.97 -13.91 -13.08
CA ILE A 305 4.42 -15.23 -12.67
C ILE A 305 3.45 -15.81 -13.71
N PRO A 306 2.41 -15.08 -14.18
CA PRO A 306 1.45 -15.66 -15.13
C PRO A 306 2.12 -16.10 -16.45
N HIS A 307 3.12 -15.36 -16.89
CA HIS A 307 3.84 -15.67 -18.13
C HIS A 307 4.76 -16.89 -17.95
N VAL A 308 5.48 -16.98 -16.84
CA VAL A 308 6.33 -18.11 -16.48
C VAL A 308 5.49 -19.39 -16.32
N GLU A 309 4.36 -19.33 -15.62
CA GLU A 309 3.43 -20.46 -15.46
C GLU A 309 2.91 -20.96 -16.82
N ALA A 310 2.55 -20.04 -17.71
CA ALA A 310 2.07 -20.39 -19.06
C ALA A 310 3.15 -21.14 -19.87
N ILE A 311 4.43 -20.74 -19.76
CA ILE A 311 5.54 -21.43 -20.41
C ILE A 311 5.73 -22.82 -19.80
N LEU A 312 5.76 -22.93 -18.46
CA LEU A 312 5.91 -24.21 -17.77
C LEU A 312 4.81 -25.20 -18.16
N PHE A 313 3.55 -24.80 -18.18
CA PHE A 313 2.44 -25.67 -18.58
C PHE A 313 2.47 -26.03 -20.06
N ARG A 314 2.96 -25.16 -20.94
CA ARG A 314 3.04 -25.44 -22.36
C ARG A 314 4.23 -26.31 -22.77
N GLU A 315 5.38 -26.08 -22.16
CA GLU A 315 6.66 -26.70 -22.57
C GLU A 315 7.06 -27.90 -21.71
N THR A 316 6.26 -28.25 -20.68
CA THR A 316 6.52 -29.40 -19.81
C THR A 316 5.29 -30.29 -19.65
N THR A 317 5.49 -31.46 -19.09
CA THR A 317 4.41 -32.42 -18.76
C THR A 317 3.77 -32.13 -17.39
N THR A 318 4.17 -31.05 -16.72
CA THR A 318 3.69 -30.77 -15.36
C THR A 318 2.19 -30.51 -15.29
N LEU A 319 1.55 -31.00 -14.24
CA LEU A 319 0.14 -30.74 -13.91
C LEU A 319 -0.04 -29.74 -12.79
N GLY A 320 1.07 -29.27 -12.18
CA GLY A 320 1.01 -28.35 -11.07
C GLY A 320 2.34 -27.69 -10.74
N ILE A 321 2.27 -26.43 -10.34
CA ILE A 321 3.40 -25.59 -9.98
C ILE A 321 3.23 -25.15 -8.53
N ARG A 322 4.29 -25.27 -7.72
CA ARG A 322 4.37 -24.69 -6.39
C ARG A 322 5.03 -23.34 -6.51
N ARG A 323 4.58 -22.34 -5.75
CA ARG A 323 5.21 -21.02 -5.73
C ARG A 323 5.15 -20.38 -4.34
N TRP A 324 6.19 -19.61 -4.02
CA TRP A 324 6.25 -18.80 -2.80
C TRP A 324 7.22 -17.62 -2.99
N PRO A 325 7.02 -16.51 -2.26
CA PRO A 325 7.93 -15.39 -2.29
C PRO A 325 9.18 -15.69 -1.47
N VAL A 326 10.33 -15.18 -1.92
CA VAL A 326 11.60 -15.20 -1.20
C VAL A 326 12.26 -13.84 -1.26
N ASN A 327 12.99 -13.49 -0.20
CA ASN A 327 13.82 -12.30 -0.19
C ASN A 327 15.18 -12.62 -0.80
N ARG A 328 15.60 -11.86 -1.80
CA ARG A 328 16.87 -11.99 -2.50
C ARG A 328 17.75 -10.79 -2.20
N THR A 329 18.88 -10.99 -1.55
CA THR A 329 19.88 -9.95 -1.37
C THR A 329 20.85 -9.95 -2.54
N THR A 330 21.00 -8.81 -3.22
CA THR A 330 21.94 -8.64 -4.34
C THR A 330 22.89 -7.51 -4.02
N LEU A 331 24.16 -7.67 -4.40
CA LEU A 331 25.13 -6.59 -4.34
C LEU A 331 24.87 -5.62 -5.50
N GLU A 332 25.16 -4.34 -5.27
CA GLU A 332 25.16 -3.34 -6.34
C GLU A 332 26.15 -3.74 -7.41
N ARG A 333 25.70 -3.74 -8.66
CA ARG A 333 26.52 -4.08 -9.82
C ARG A 333 26.25 -3.14 -10.97
N ARG A 334 27.32 -2.72 -11.65
CA ARG A 334 27.25 -1.90 -12.86
C ARG A 334 28.14 -2.46 -13.95
N VAL A 335 27.76 -2.23 -15.20
CA VAL A 335 28.61 -2.57 -16.32
C VAL A 335 29.87 -1.69 -16.29
N HIS A 336 31.02 -2.31 -16.49
CA HIS A 336 32.31 -1.64 -16.56
C HIS A 336 33.16 -2.28 -17.67
N THR A 337 33.83 -1.45 -18.47
CA THR A 337 34.66 -1.93 -19.56
C THR A 337 36.14 -1.66 -19.19
N VAL A 338 36.97 -2.67 -19.31
CA VAL A 338 38.44 -2.53 -19.13
C VAL A 338 39.13 -2.68 -20.47
N THR A 339 40.19 -1.91 -20.67
CA THR A 339 41.04 -2.01 -21.87
C THR A 339 42.18 -2.97 -21.60
N THR A 340 42.27 -4.03 -22.41
CA THR A 340 43.35 -5.02 -22.32
C THR A 340 44.23 -4.98 -23.57
N PRO A 341 45.44 -5.61 -23.54
CA PRO A 341 46.27 -5.76 -24.76
C PRO A 341 45.56 -6.53 -25.89
N HIS A 342 44.48 -7.27 -25.58
CA HIS A 342 43.71 -8.04 -26.56
C HIS A 342 42.45 -7.29 -27.06
N GLY A 343 42.15 -6.13 -26.48
CA GLY A 343 40.97 -5.33 -26.79
C GLY A 343 40.11 -5.02 -25.56
N PRO A 344 39.02 -4.26 -25.72
CA PRO A 344 38.11 -3.92 -24.64
C PRO A 344 37.30 -5.13 -24.18
N ILE A 345 37.19 -5.32 -22.87
CA ILE A 345 36.41 -6.38 -22.23
C ILE A 345 35.38 -5.78 -21.30
N ASP A 346 34.12 -6.10 -21.54
CA ASP A 346 33.02 -5.75 -20.67
C ASP A 346 32.93 -6.72 -19.50
N GLY A 347 32.50 -6.22 -18.36
CA GLY A 347 32.32 -7.01 -17.16
C GLY A 347 31.40 -6.32 -16.15
N LYS A 348 31.20 -6.96 -15.02
CA LYS A 348 30.40 -6.45 -13.92
C LYS A 348 31.32 -5.95 -12.81
N LEU A 349 31.22 -4.66 -12.49
CA LEU A 349 31.82 -4.08 -11.29
C LEU A 349 30.82 -4.27 -10.14
N VAL A 350 31.25 -4.99 -9.12
CA VAL A 350 30.44 -5.31 -7.94
C VAL A 350 30.96 -4.51 -6.76
N VAL A 351 30.07 -3.75 -6.12
CA VAL A 351 30.39 -2.97 -4.92
C VAL A 351 30.06 -3.82 -3.69
N VAL A 352 31.07 -4.08 -2.86
CA VAL A 352 30.91 -4.82 -1.61
C VAL A 352 31.07 -3.82 -0.45
N PRO A 353 30.09 -3.67 0.44
CA PRO A 353 30.18 -2.76 1.56
C PRO A 353 31.43 -3.00 2.41
N GLY A 354 32.24 -1.96 2.64
CA GLY A 354 33.46 -2.03 3.45
C GLY A 354 34.62 -2.78 2.79
N GLN A 355 34.54 -3.14 1.52
CA GLN A 355 35.64 -3.81 0.78
C GLN A 355 35.91 -3.10 -0.55
N PRO A 356 37.08 -3.33 -1.16
CA PRO A 356 37.35 -2.87 -2.52
C PRO A 356 36.35 -3.48 -3.51
N SER A 357 35.98 -2.69 -4.52
CA SER A 357 35.12 -3.17 -5.61
C SER A 357 35.76 -4.34 -6.35
N ARG A 358 34.95 -5.26 -6.84
CA ARG A 358 35.42 -6.45 -7.59
C ARG A 358 34.93 -6.35 -9.03
N PHE A 359 35.82 -6.65 -9.96
CA PHE A 359 35.47 -6.75 -11.38
C PHE A 359 35.40 -8.22 -11.81
N SER A 360 34.31 -8.57 -12.44
CA SER A 360 34.09 -9.89 -13.02
C SER A 360 33.93 -9.74 -14.54
N PRO A 361 34.93 -10.13 -15.35
CA PRO A 361 34.81 -10.09 -16.81
C PRO A 361 33.65 -10.91 -17.31
N GLU A 362 32.92 -10.44 -18.31
CA GLU A 362 31.78 -11.14 -18.90
C GLU A 362 32.29 -12.22 -19.87
N TYR A 363 31.78 -13.44 -19.71
CA TYR A 363 32.22 -14.61 -20.48
C TYR A 363 32.12 -14.36 -22.00
N GLU A 364 30.97 -13.88 -22.49
CA GLU A 364 30.75 -13.65 -23.91
C GLU A 364 31.66 -12.55 -24.49
N SER A 365 31.98 -11.53 -23.69
CA SER A 365 32.94 -10.50 -24.10
C SER A 365 34.35 -11.09 -24.20
N CYS A 366 34.75 -11.88 -23.20
CA CYS A 366 36.06 -12.58 -23.25
C CYS A 366 36.13 -13.60 -24.37
N ARG A 367 35.08 -14.39 -24.61
CA ARG A 367 35.03 -15.39 -25.70
C ARG A 367 35.19 -14.74 -27.06
N ARG A 368 34.41 -13.69 -27.33
CA ARG A 368 34.48 -12.94 -28.58
C ARG A 368 35.90 -12.45 -28.88
N VAL A 369 36.57 -11.86 -27.89
CA VAL A 369 37.95 -11.36 -28.04
C VAL A 369 38.93 -12.50 -28.20
N ALA A 370 38.80 -13.58 -27.44
CA ALA A 370 39.67 -14.76 -27.54
C ALA A 370 39.62 -15.41 -28.95
N GLU A 371 38.41 -15.52 -29.53
CA GLU A 371 38.19 -16.04 -30.88
C GLU A 371 38.79 -15.10 -31.94
N GLN A 372 38.57 -13.81 -31.83
CA GLN A 372 39.09 -12.79 -32.75
C GLN A 372 40.65 -12.72 -32.75
N GLN A 373 41.23 -12.78 -31.55
CA GLN A 373 42.66 -12.67 -31.38
C GLN A 373 43.40 -14.04 -31.44
N ARG A 374 42.63 -15.14 -31.57
CA ARG A 374 43.13 -16.51 -31.55
C ARG A 374 44.05 -16.84 -30.37
N VAL A 375 43.66 -16.37 -29.19
CA VAL A 375 44.35 -16.63 -27.90
C VAL A 375 43.44 -17.43 -26.99
N PRO A 376 43.99 -18.18 -26.03
CA PRO A 376 43.18 -18.90 -25.05
C PRO A 376 42.26 -17.97 -24.26
N LEU A 377 41.01 -18.38 -24.03
CA LEU A 377 40.02 -17.63 -23.24
C LEU A 377 40.57 -17.19 -21.87
N ARG A 378 41.33 -18.09 -21.22
CA ARG A 378 41.96 -17.82 -19.92
C ARG A 378 42.92 -16.60 -19.99
N THR A 379 43.70 -16.48 -21.06
CA THR A 379 44.63 -15.36 -21.27
C THR A 379 43.87 -14.02 -21.29
N VAL A 380 42.76 -13.95 -22.00
CA VAL A 380 41.93 -12.75 -22.07
C VAL A 380 41.30 -12.42 -20.70
N TYR A 381 40.82 -13.45 -20.02
CA TYR A 381 40.19 -13.30 -18.70
C TYR A 381 41.18 -12.74 -17.67
N GLU A 382 42.37 -13.32 -17.58
CA GLU A 382 43.44 -12.89 -16.69
C GLU A 382 43.97 -11.47 -17.04
N ALA A 383 44.03 -11.13 -18.35
CA ALA A 383 44.38 -9.79 -18.81
C ALA A 383 43.33 -8.77 -18.36
N ALA A 384 42.04 -9.08 -18.43
CA ALA A 384 40.97 -8.21 -17.99
C ALA A 384 40.99 -7.97 -16.48
N GLN A 385 41.25 -9.00 -15.69
CA GLN A 385 41.38 -8.87 -14.24
C GLN A 385 42.57 -8.00 -13.86
N ARG A 386 43.69 -8.18 -14.54
CA ARG A 386 44.93 -7.40 -14.33
C ARG A 386 44.73 -5.92 -14.68
N ALA A 387 44.13 -5.65 -15.85
CA ALA A 387 43.84 -4.29 -16.28
C ALA A 387 42.93 -3.56 -15.29
N PHE A 388 41.97 -4.23 -14.71
CA PHE A 388 41.13 -3.65 -13.65
C PHE A 388 41.96 -3.34 -12.38
N ALA A 389 42.78 -4.26 -11.92
CA ALA A 389 43.62 -4.05 -10.74
C ALA A 389 44.62 -2.87 -10.91
N GLU A 390 45.14 -2.69 -12.11
CA GLU A 390 46.08 -1.60 -12.46
C GLU A 390 45.38 -0.25 -12.64
N SER A 391 44.10 -0.24 -12.99
CA SER A 391 43.32 1.00 -13.18
C SER A 391 43.04 1.77 -11.89
N GLY A 392 43.29 1.19 -10.71
CA GLY A 392 43.05 1.81 -9.40
C GLY A 392 41.58 2.17 -9.16
N ALA A 393 40.65 1.64 -9.94
CA ALA A 393 39.22 1.91 -9.79
C ALA A 393 38.73 1.38 -8.42
N LYS A 394 38.35 2.33 -7.55
CA LYS A 394 37.80 2.07 -6.22
C LYS A 394 36.29 1.87 -6.30
#